data_0a344feaf27b443f0ca19bd8a20c3fe5
#
_entry.id   0a344feaf27b443f0ca19bd8a20c3fe5
#
_cell.length_a   1.000
_cell.length_b   1.000
_cell.length_c   1.000
_cell.angle_alpha   90.00
_cell.angle_beta   90.00
_cell.angle_gamma   90.00
#
_symmetry.space_group_name_H-M   'P 1'
#
loop_
_entity.id
_entity.type
_entity.pdbx_description
1 polymer ?
#
loop_
_entity_poly.entity_id
_entity_poly.type
_entity_poly.pdbx_seq_one_letter_code
_entity_poly.pdbx_strand_id
1 'polypeptide(L)'
;MKLLHLDSSILGEHSSSRVLSREIVARLKAEHPGLSVTYQDLAAEPLPHYSAASLAATDGEHAAQDRTTLEAFLEADIVVIGAPLYNFSLPSQLKAWIDRVTIKDRTFRYTAQGPQGLAGGKQVIVAIARGGVYVPGAGTEFGESYLRFLFGFLGITDLTFVRAEGLNVSAEQRAAALSGARAMIGSLATRGTPAALAA
;
A
#
# COMPACT_ATOMS: atom_id res chain seq x y z
N MET A 1 1.18 -17.64 5.91
CA MET A 1 0.71 -16.39 5.29
C MET A 1 1.72 -15.30 5.56
N LYS A 2 2.05 -14.47 4.54
CA LYS A 2 3.03 -13.37 4.61
C LYS A 2 2.33 -12.03 4.45
N LEU A 3 2.69 -11.05 5.25
CA LEU A 3 2.19 -9.68 5.17
C LEU A 3 3.35 -8.72 4.95
N LEU A 4 3.23 -7.85 3.96
CA LEU A 4 4.09 -6.70 3.75
C LEU A 4 3.41 -5.45 4.31
N HIS A 5 4.04 -4.81 5.31
CA HIS A 5 3.58 -3.56 5.90
C HIS A 5 4.48 -2.42 5.48
N LEU A 6 3.91 -1.41 4.82
CA LEU A 6 4.61 -0.25 4.30
C LEU A 6 4.11 1.02 4.97
N ASP A 7 5.00 1.83 5.49
CA ASP A 7 4.69 3.20 5.93
C ASP A 7 5.48 4.21 5.09
N SER A 8 4.79 5.28 4.66
CA SER A 8 5.37 6.29 3.77
C SER A 8 5.28 7.72 4.31
N SER A 9 4.74 7.90 5.51
CA SER A 9 4.60 9.22 6.12
C SER A 9 5.91 9.75 6.70
N ILE A 10 6.24 11.00 6.38
CA ILE A 10 7.39 11.73 6.95
C ILE A 10 7.16 12.20 8.39
N LEU A 11 5.94 12.08 8.94
CA LEU A 11 5.57 12.57 10.26
C LEU A 11 5.91 11.60 11.41
N GLY A 12 6.53 10.47 11.12
CA GLY A 12 6.92 9.46 12.13
C GLY A 12 5.73 9.07 13.04
N GLU A 13 5.92 9.12 14.34
CA GLU A 13 4.90 8.74 15.34
C GLU A 13 3.68 9.68 15.38
N HIS A 14 3.76 10.87 14.80
CA HIS A 14 2.63 11.81 14.71
C HIS A 14 1.71 11.52 13.51
N SER A 15 2.02 10.50 12.72
CA SER A 15 1.29 10.17 11.52
C SER A 15 0.03 9.36 11.77
N SER A 16 -1.13 9.88 11.35
CA SER A 16 -2.39 9.15 11.42
C SER A 16 -2.41 7.91 10.51
N SER A 17 -1.78 7.96 9.31
CA SER A 17 -1.71 6.78 8.43
C SER A 17 -0.89 5.65 9.03
N ARG A 18 0.23 5.96 9.74
CA ARG A 18 1.03 4.95 10.47
C ARG A 18 0.27 4.35 11.65
N VAL A 19 -0.49 5.16 12.39
CA VAL A 19 -1.32 4.65 13.49
C VAL A 19 -2.32 3.66 12.94
N LEU A 20 -3.05 4.03 11.88
CA LEU A 20 -4.08 3.16 11.30
C LEU A 20 -3.49 1.91 10.64
N SER A 21 -2.36 2.00 9.93
CA SER A 21 -1.71 0.83 9.32
C SER A 21 -1.24 -0.17 10.38
N ARG A 22 -0.68 0.30 11.49
CA ARG A 22 -0.31 -0.54 12.65
C ARG A 22 -1.54 -1.21 13.28
N GLU A 23 -2.66 -0.49 13.44
CA GLU A 23 -3.92 -1.05 13.97
C GLU A 23 -4.48 -2.14 13.03
N ILE A 24 -4.41 -1.96 11.71
CA ILE A 24 -4.77 -2.98 10.72
C ILE A 24 -3.90 -4.23 10.88
N VAL A 25 -2.57 -4.06 10.94
CA VAL A 25 -1.63 -5.18 11.10
C VAL A 25 -1.85 -5.90 12.43
N ALA A 26 -2.08 -5.17 13.53
CA ALA A 26 -2.36 -5.76 14.84
C ALA A 26 -3.62 -6.64 14.82
N ARG A 27 -4.70 -6.17 14.17
CA ARG A 27 -5.92 -6.94 13.97
C ARG A 27 -5.66 -8.21 13.16
N LEU A 28 -4.97 -8.10 12.01
CA LEU A 28 -4.67 -9.24 11.15
C LEU A 28 -3.80 -10.28 11.87
N LYS A 29 -2.85 -9.86 12.71
CA LYS A 29 -2.06 -10.77 13.55
C LYS A 29 -2.89 -11.49 14.60
N ALA A 30 -3.89 -10.82 15.18
CA ALA A 30 -4.80 -11.44 16.14
C ALA A 30 -5.68 -12.53 15.50
N GLU A 31 -6.09 -12.32 14.25
CA GLU A 31 -6.91 -13.28 13.48
C GLU A 31 -6.06 -14.41 12.86
N HIS A 32 -4.78 -14.15 12.60
CA HIS A 32 -3.84 -15.10 11.99
C HIS A 32 -2.57 -15.24 12.83
N PRO A 33 -2.56 -16.06 13.90
CA PRO A 33 -1.40 -16.17 14.80
C PRO A 33 -0.07 -16.54 14.12
N GLY A 34 -0.13 -17.21 12.96
CA GLY A 34 1.06 -17.58 12.14
C GLY A 34 1.44 -16.56 11.08
N LEU A 35 0.89 -15.34 11.12
CA LEU A 35 1.17 -14.29 10.11
C LEU A 35 2.60 -13.75 10.26
N SER A 36 3.43 -13.98 9.25
CA SER A 36 4.78 -13.40 9.15
C SER A 36 4.68 -11.98 8.58
N VAL A 37 5.22 -10.99 9.28
CA VAL A 37 5.16 -9.58 8.89
C VAL A 37 6.55 -9.08 8.52
N THR A 38 6.70 -8.59 7.29
CA THR A 38 7.84 -7.79 6.82
C THR A 38 7.44 -6.32 6.87
N TYR A 39 8.18 -5.51 7.61
CA TYR A 39 7.93 -4.07 7.74
C TYR A 39 8.97 -3.26 6.97
N GLN A 40 8.52 -2.24 6.23
CA GLN A 40 9.38 -1.28 5.54
C GLN A 40 8.90 0.15 5.82
N ASP A 41 9.76 0.98 6.38
CA ASP A 41 9.53 2.41 6.55
C ASP A 41 10.17 3.18 5.39
N LEU A 42 9.36 3.48 4.38
CA LEU A 42 9.82 4.16 3.17
C LEU A 42 10.26 5.63 3.41
N ALA A 43 9.90 6.21 4.56
CA ALA A 43 10.35 7.55 4.91
C ALA A 43 11.66 7.54 5.70
N ALA A 44 11.90 6.52 6.54
CA ALA A 44 13.16 6.35 7.27
C ALA A 44 14.25 5.76 6.37
N GLU A 45 13.89 4.83 5.50
CA GLU A 45 14.78 4.15 4.56
C GLU A 45 14.28 4.35 3.12
N PRO A 46 14.39 5.56 2.54
CA PRO A 46 13.84 5.87 1.24
C PRO A 46 14.56 5.14 0.12
N LEU A 47 13.77 4.56 -0.78
CA LEU A 47 14.29 4.02 -2.01
C LEU A 47 14.73 5.17 -2.95
N PRO A 48 15.84 5.06 -3.67
CA PRO A 48 16.24 6.06 -4.66
C PRO A 48 15.17 6.25 -5.71
N HIS A 49 15.13 7.40 -6.38
CA HIS A 49 14.25 7.58 -7.53
C HIS A 49 14.61 6.60 -8.67
N TYR A 50 13.60 6.16 -9.40
CA TYR A 50 13.79 5.25 -10.53
C TYR A 50 14.60 5.95 -11.62
N SER A 51 15.64 5.28 -12.14
CA SER A 51 16.61 5.84 -13.08
C SER A 51 16.77 4.95 -14.31
N ALA A 52 17.45 5.45 -15.33
CA ALA A 52 17.79 4.64 -16.51
C ALA A 52 18.67 3.43 -16.12
N ALA A 53 19.55 3.57 -15.13
CA ALA A 53 20.37 2.48 -14.61
C ALA A 53 19.52 1.42 -13.90
N SER A 54 18.52 1.84 -13.09
CA SER A 54 17.56 0.94 -12.47
C SER A 54 16.75 0.17 -13.52
N LEU A 55 16.27 0.88 -14.56
CA LEU A 55 15.52 0.25 -15.66
C LEU A 55 16.34 -0.79 -16.42
N ALA A 56 17.63 -0.50 -16.65
CA ALA A 56 18.53 -1.40 -17.34
C ALA A 56 19.10 -2.52 -16.45
N ALA A 57 18.74 -2.56 -15.16
CA ALA A 57 19.31 -3.43 -14.13
C ALA A 57 20.87 -3.37 -14.06
N THR A 58 21.44 -2.22 -14.44
CA THR A 58 22.89 -1.96 -14.43
C THR A 58 23.36 -1.24 -13.17
N ASP A 59 22.42 -0.84 -12.31
CA ASP A 59 22.72 -0.21 -11.02
C ASP A 59 23.06 -1.27 -9.98
N GLY A 60 24.35 -1.67 -9.96
CA GLY A 60 24.82 -2.75 -9.07
C GLY A 60 24.64 -2.46 -7.58
N GLU A 61 24.64 -1.17 -7.18
CA GLU A 61 24.48 -0.77 -5.78
C GLU A 61 23.03 -0.97 -5.31
N HIS A 62 22.06 -0.63 -6.14
CA HIS A 62 20.63 -0.69 -5.78
C HIS A 62 19.92 -1.96 -6.29
N ALA A 63 20.52 -2.73 -7.20
CA ALA A 63 19.89 -3.91 -7.80
C ALA A 63 19.47 -4.97 -6.77
N ALA A 64 20.24 -5.13 -5.69
CA ALA A 64 19.90 -6.05 -4.62
C ALA A 64 18.69 -5.56 -3.82
N GLN A 65 18.62 -4.24 -3.51
CA GLN A 65 17.50 -3.62 -2.81
C GLN A 65 16.23 -3.66 -3.66
N ASP A 66 16.33 -3.35 -4.96
CA ASP A 66 15.21 -3.41 -5.91
C ASP A 66 14.63 -4.82 -6.00
N ARG A 67 15.50 -5.84 -6.06
CA ARG A 67 15.09 -7.25 -6.07
C ARG A 67 14.40 -7.63 -4.77
N THR A 68 14.97 -7.30 -3.62
CA THR A 68 14.38 -7.58 -2.30
C THR A 68 13.01 -6.92 -2.16
N THR A 69 12.87 -5.67 -2.63
CA THR A 69 11.60 -4.93 -2.63
C THR A 69 10.55 -5.63 -3.49
N LEU A 70 10.90 -6.03 -4.70
CA LEU A 70 10.00 -6.73 -5.63
C LEU A 70 9.59 -8.11 -5.08
N GLU A 71 10.55 -8.89 -4.58
CA GLU A 71 10.24 -10.24 -4.05
C GLU A 71 9.37 -10.16 -2.81
N ALA A 72 9.62 -9.21 -1.89
CA ALA A 72 8.76 -8.99 -0.72
C ALA A 72 7.31 -8.70 -1.13
N PHE A 73 7.10 -7.90 -2.21
CA PHE A 73 5.77 -7.64 -2.75
C PHE A 73 5.17 -8.88 -3.41
N LEU A 74 5.93 -9.62 -4.22
CA LEU A 74 5.43 -10.81 -4.92
C LEU A 74 5.04 -11.93 -3.95
N GLU A 75 5.82 -12.13 -2.89
CA GLU A 75 5.60 -13.18 -1.89
C GLU A 75 4.48 -12.85 -0.88
N ALA A 76 4.10 -11.58 -0.75
CA ALA A 76 3.07 -11.19 0.21
C ALA A 76 1.69 -11.70 -0.21
N ASP A 77 0.96 -12.31 0.73
CA ASP A 77 -0.47 -12.62 0.62
C ASP A 77 -1.32 -11.38 0.92
N ILE A 78 -0.83 -10.54 1.84
CA ILE A 78 -1.48 -9.30 2.27
C ILE A 78 -0.46 -8.17 2.20
N VAL A 79 -0.89 -7.00 1.67
CA VAL A 79 -0.11 -5.76 1.70
C VAL A 79 -0.89 -4.70 2.45
N VAL A 80 -0.31 -4.13 3.52
CA VAL A 80 -0.88 -3.01 4.28
C VAL A 80 -0.04 -1.78 4.02
N ILE A 81 -0.68 -0.68 3.62
CA ILE A 81 0.02 0.56 3.23
C ILE A 81 -0.51 1.73 4.06
N GLY A 82 0.36 2.38 4.82
CA GLY A 82 0.12 3.69 5.42
C GLY A 82 0.44 4.80 4.41
N ALA A 83 -0.59 5.42 3.83
CA ALA A 83 -0.48 6.41 2.77
C ALA A 83 -1.09 7.76 3.19
N PRO A 84 -0.31 8.74 3.65
CA PRO A 84 -0.81 10.11 3.77
C PRO A 84 -0.98 10.74 2.39
N LEU A 85 -1.89 11.71 2.29
CA LEU A 85 -2.02 12.53 1.09
C LEU A 85 -1.14 13.79 1.26
N TYR A 86 -0.16 13.98 0.39
CA TYR A 86 0.67 15.18 0.31
C TYR A 86 0.48 15.86 -1.04
N ASN A 87 0.18 17.16 -1.03
CA ASN A 87 0.00 17.95 -2.25
C ASN A 87 -0.93 17.25 -3.27
N PHE A 88 -2.08 16.76 -2.79
CA PHE A 88 -3.13 16.08 -3.57
C PHE A 88 -2.79 14.69 -4.09
N SER A 89 -1.62 14.12 -3.76
CA SER A 89 -1.17 12.81 -4.24
C SER A 89 -0.43 12.02 -3.16
N LEU A 90 0.18 10.91 -3.55
CA LEU A 90 0.96 10.04 -2.69
C LEU A 90 2.33 10.66 -2.35
N PRO A 91 2.94 10.29 -1.21
CA PRO A 91 4.33 10.61 -0.93
C PRO A 91 5.26 10.09 -2.02
N SER A 92 6.31 10.87 -2.35
CA SER A 92 7.32 10.48 -3.35
C SER A 92 8.02 9.16 -3.00
N GLN A 93 8.19 8.88 -1.71
CA GLN A 93 8.76 7.62 -1.21
C GLN A 93 7.88 6.42 -1.57
N LEU A 94 6.54 6.55 -1.44
CA LEU A 94 5.61 5.49 -1.86
C LEU A 94 5.62 5.34 -3.39
N LYS A 95 5.72 6.44 -4.12
CA LYS A 95 5.85 6.39 -5.59
C LYS A 95 7.14 5.68 -6.01
N ALA A 96 8.27 5.95 -5.33
CA ALA A 96 9.53 5.27 -5.61
C ALA A 96 9.45 3.76 -5.36
N TRP A 97 8.71 3.32 -4.33
CA TRP A 97 8.41 1.90 -4.10
C TRP A 97 7.53 1.31 -5.21
N ILE A 98 6.47 2.02 -5.61
CA ILE A 98 5.57 1.61 -6.68
C ILE A 98 6.34 1.36 -7.98
N ASP A 99 7.28 2.23 -8.34
CA ASP A 99 8.07 2.10 -9.56
C ASP A 99 8.95 0.84 -9.57
N ARG A 100 9.36 0.36 -8.38
CA ARG A 100 10.16 -0.86 -8.24
C ARG A 100 9.35 -2.15 -8.23
N VAL A 101 8.07 -2.07 -7.93
CA VAL A 101 7.19 -3.26 -7.97
C VAL A 101 6.35 -3.34 -9.23
N THR A 102 6.37 -2.29 -10.07
CA THR A 102 5.65 -2.26 -11.36
C THR A 102 6.62 -2.65 -12.48
N ILE A 103 6.94 -3.94 -12.57
CA ILE A 103 7.98 -4.47 -13.47
C ILE A 103 7.35 -5.37 -14.52
N LYS A 104 7.64 -5.03 -15.80
CA LYS A 104 7.20 -5.81 -16.96
C LYS A 104 7.68 -7.26 -16.84
N ASP A 105 6.82 -8.19 -17.23
CA ASP A 105 7.01 -9.64 -17.20
C ASP A 105 7.21 -10.23 -15.78
N ARG A 106 7.06 -9.39 -14.73
CA ARG A 106 7.07 -9.82 -13.33
C ARG A 106 5.72 -9.54 -12.64
N THR A 107 5.20 -8.33 -12.70
CA THR A 107 3.95 -7.92 -12.07
C THR A 107 2.86 -7.54 -13.07
N PHE A 108 3.22 -7.32 -14.31
CA PHE A 108 2.31 -7.17 -15.44
C PHE A 108 3.00 -7.56 -16.76
N ARG A 109 2.22 -7.81 -17.81
CA ARG A 109 2.74 -8.00 -19.19
C ARG A 109 1.79 -7.43 -20.22
N TYR A 110 2.30 -7.13 -21.40
CA TYR A 110 1.47 -6.80 -22.57
C TYR A 110 1.14 -8.04 -23.37
N THR A 111 -0.11 -8.17 -23.79
CA THR A 111 -0.61 -9.25 -24.64
C THR A 111 -1.31 -8.64 -25.87
N ALA A 112 -1.67 -9.47 -26.85
CA ALA A 112 -2.46 -9.03 -28.00
C ALA A 112 -3.84 -8.46 -27.61
N GLN A 113 -4.35 -8.83 -26.44
CA GLN A 113 -5.64 -8.37 -25.89
C GLN A 113 -5.48 -7.17 -24.94
N GLY A 114 -4.27 -6.66 -24.78
CA GLY A 114 -3.96 -5.55 -23.88
C GLY A 114 -3.11 -5.96 -22.67
N PRO A 115 -2.93 -5.07 -21.68
CA PRO A 115 -2.15 -5.37 -20.50
C PRO A 115 -2.84 -6.42 -19.62
N GLN A 116 -2.03 -7.31 -19.04
CA GLN A 116 -2.44 -8.34 -18.10
C GLN A 116 -1.63 -8.19 -16.80
N GLY A 117 -2.32 -8.05 -15.66
CA GLY A 117 -1.70 -8.07 -14.34
C GLY A 117 -1.28 -9.49 -13.94
N LEU A 118 -0.12 -9.61 -13.31
CA LEU A 118 0.49 -10.86 -12.87
C LEU A 118 0.66 -10.97 -11.35
N ALA A 119 0.33 -9.89 -10.60
CA ALA A 119 0.46 -9.83 -9.15
C ALA A 119 -0.87 -10.05 -8.41
N GLY A 120 -1.87 -10.63 -9.06
CA GLY A 120 -3.17 -10.96 -8.47
C GLY A 120 -3.07 -11.96 -7.30
N GLY A 121 -4.24 -12.24 -6.70
CA GLY A 121 -4.31 -13.18 -5.59
C GLY A 121 -3.93 -12.59 -4.22
N LYS A 122 -3.60 -11.29 -4.12
CA LYS A 122 -3.27 -10.57 -2.88
C LYS A 122 -4.45 -9.77 -2.37
N GLN A 123 -4.48 -9.55 -1.04
CA GLN A 123 -5.31 -8.50 -0.43
C GLN A 123 -4.45 -7.27 -0.21
N VAL A 124 -4.92 -6.10 -0.63
CA VAL A 124 -4.26 -4.81 -0.37
C VAL A 124 -5.18 -3.94 0.49
N ILE A 125 -4.67 -3.45 1.61
CA ILE A 125 -5.41 -2.58 2.54
C ILE A 125 -4.61 -1.28 2.68
N VAL A 126 -5.21 -0.16 2.31
CA VAL A 126 -4.57 1.16 2.34
C VAL A 126 -5.19 2.01 3.44
N ALA A 127 -4.40 2.37 4.45
CA ALA A 127 -4.75 3.39 5.44
C ALA A 127 -4.41 4.77 4.86
N ILE A 128 -5.40 5.43 4.26
CA ILE A 128 -5.21 6.75 3.65
C ILE A 128 -5.62 7.87 4.61
N ALA A 129 -4.71 8.82 4.87
CA ALA A 129 -4.90 9.93 5.79
C ALA A 129 -4.80 11.27 5.07
N ARG A 130 -5.80 12.13 5.26
CA ARG A 130 -5.96 13.40 4.53
C ARG A 130 -6.25 14.55 5.51
N GLY A 131 -5.54 15.68 5.34
CA GLY A 131 -5.78 16.88 6.16
C GLY A 131 -7.13 17.54 5.88
N GLY A 132 -7.54 17.60 4.62
CA GLY A 132 -8.83 18.11 4.16
C GLY A 132 -9.87 17.00 3.97
N VAL A 133 -11.09 17.42 3.58
CA VAL A 133 -12.18 16.54 3.14
C VAL A 133 -12.26 16.62 1.62
N TYR A 134 -12.30 15.48 0.95
CA TYR A 134 -12.32 15.40 -0.50
C TYR A 134 -13.62 14.75 -1.00
N VAL A 135 -14.34 15.49 -1.85
CA VAL A 135 -15.57 14.98 -2.46
C VAL A 135 -15.20 13.98 -3.57
N PRO A 136 -15.73 12.76 -3.55
CA PRO A 136 -15.50 11.79 -4.61
C PRO A 136 -15.88 12.37 -5.98
N GLY A 137 -14.99 12.24 -6.96
CA GLY A 137 -15.23 12.74 -8.33
C GLY A 137 -14.96 14.23 -8.56
N ALA A 138 -14.58 15.00 -7.53
CA ALA A 138 -14.24 16.42 -7.68
C ALA A 138 -12.92 16.68 -8.41
N GLY A 139 -12.15 15.66 -8.76
CA GLY A 139 -10.91 15.80 -9.53
C GLY A 139 -9.75 16.45 -8.76
N THR A 140 -9.83 16.50 -7.42
CA THR A 140 -8.82 17.14 -6.57
C THR A 140 -8.07 16.16 -5.68
N GLU A 141 -8.34 14.88 -5.80
CA GLU A 141 -7.67 13.79 -5.05
C GLU A 141 -7.15 12.75 -6.02
N PHE A 142 -5.85 12.58 -6.08
CA PHE A 142 -5.20 11.69 -7.05
C PHE A 142 -4.55 10.47 -6.41
N GLY A 143 -4.48 10.39 -5.08
CA GLY A 143 -3.81 9.29 -4.38
C GLY A 143 -4.61 8.00 -4.44
N GLU A 144 -5.87 8.01 -4.03
CA GLU A 144 -6.72 6.82 -4.04
C GLU A 144 -7.06 6.37 -5.46
N SER A 145 -7.42 7.31 -6.35
CA SER A 145 -7.74 7.01 -7.74
C SER A 145 -6.55 6.38 -8.47
N TYR A 146 -5.35 6.88 -8.22
CA TYR A 146 -4.12 6.32 -8.77
C TYR A 146 -3.86 4.90 -8.24
N LEU A 147 -3.97 4.67 -6.92
CA LEU A 147 -3.75 3.34 -6.33
C LEU A 147 -4.77 2.32 -6.83
N ARG A 148 -6.04 2.72 -7.00
CA ARG A 148 -7.08 1.84 -7.59
C ARG A 148 -6.72 1.42 -9.01
N PHE A 149 -6.34 2.38 -9.83
CA PHE A 149 -5.92 2.09 -11.20
C PHE A 149 -4.68 1.19 -11.21
N LEU A 150 -3.64 1.54 -10.45
CA LEU A 150 -2.38 0.82 -10.42
C LEU A 150 -2.56 -0.64 -9.96
N PHE A 151 -3.19 -0.86 -8.81
CA PHE A 151 -3.36 -2.23 -8.30
C PHE A 151 -4.27 -3.07 -9.19
N GLY A 152 -5.31 -2.47 -9.80
CA GLY A 152 -6.12 -3.11 -10.83
C GLY A 152 -5.30 -3.50 -12.05
N PHE A 153 -4.43 -2.61 -12.54
CA PHE A 153 -3.49 -2.88 -13.63
C PHE A 153 -2.53 -4.05 -13.31
N LEU A 154 -2.10 -4.18 -12.06
CA LEU A 154 -1.28 -5.29 -11.59
C LEU A 154 -2.09 -6.59 -11.35
N GLY A 155 -3.42 -6.57 -11.55
CA GLY A 155 -4.31 -7.73 -11.40
C GLY A 155 -4.82 -7.95 -9.98
N ILE A 156 -4.66 -6.96 -9.09
CA ILE A 156 -5.14 -7.02 -7.70
C ILE A 156 -6.56 -6.47 -7.63
N THR A 157 -7.52 -7.32 -7.29
CA THR A 157 -8.95 -6.99 -7.21
C THR A 157 -9.46 -6.82 -5.78
N ASP A 158 -8.78 -7.41 -4.79
CA ASP A 158 -9.10 -7.28 -3.37
C ASP A 158 -8.38 -6.07 -2.78
N LEU A 159 -8.96 -4.88 -2.94
CA LEU A 159 -8.39 -3.59 -2.54
C LEU A 159 -9.36 -2.82 -1.65
N THR A 160 -8.95 -2.58 -0.42
CA THR A 160 -9.74 -1.86 0.59
C THR A 160 -9.03 -0.58 1.03
N PHE A 161 -9.78 0.51 1.20
CA PHE A 161 -9.27 1.78 1.72
C PHE A 161 -9.91 2.09 3.08
N VAL A 162 -9.09 2.20 4.10
CA VAL A 162 -9.44 2.75 5.41
C VAL A 162 -9.10 4.23 5.40
N ARG A 163 -10.13 5.09 5.43
CA ARG A 163 -9.97 6.54 5.25
C ARG A 163 -10.08 7.29 6.57
N ALA A 164 -9.18 8.26 6.77
CA ALA A 164 -9.30 9.30 7.78
C ALA A 164 -9.13 10.66 7.11
N GLU A 165 -10.21 11.43 7.00
CA GLU A 165 -10.28 12.71 6.30
C GLU A 165 -10.62 13.87 7.24
N GLY A 166 -10.24 15.10 6.86
CA GLY A 166 -10.48 16.29 7.68
C GLY A 166 -9.60 16.36 8.92
N LEU A 167 -8.44 15.71 8.91
CA LEU A 167 -7.55 15.61 10.07
C LEU A 167 -6.95 16.94 10.52
N ASN A 168 -6.98 17.98 9.65
CA ASN A 168 -6.48 19.32 9.95
C ASN A 168 -7.60 20.38 10.02
N VAL A 169 -8.89 19.96 9.97
CA VAL A 169 -10.02 20.88 10.00
C VAL A 169 -10.31 21.32 11.45
N SER A 170 -10.51 20.39 12.37
CA SER A 170 -10.66 20.64 13.81
C SER A 170 -10.29 19.39 14.63
N ALA A 171 -10.15 19.55 15.95
CA ALA A 171 -9.90 18.44 16.87
C ALA A 171 -11.07 17.43 16.87
N GLU A 172 -12.30 17.92 16.83
CA GLU A 172 -13.53 17.11 16.81
C GLU A 172 -13.61 16.31 15.50
N GLN A 173 -13.36 16.96 14.36
CA GLN A 173 -13.35 16.30 13.05
C GLN A 173 -12.26 15.21 12.99
N ARG A 174 -11.07 15.52 13.52
CA ARG A 174 -9.97 14.56 13.62
C ARG A 174 -10.36 13.33 14.45
N ALA A 175 -10.97 13.55 15.64
CA ALA A 175 -11.40 12.46 16.51
C ALA A 175 -12.49 11.60 15.83
N ALA A 176 -13.47 12.22 15.19
CA ALA A 176 -14.52 11.53 14.44
C ALA A 176 -13.95 10.71 13.28
N ALA A 177 -13.04 11.29 12.48
CA ALA A 177 -12.40 10.60 11.35
C ALA A 177 -11.60 9.37 11.80
N LEU A 178 -10.82 9.48 12.88
CA LEU A 178 -10.06 8.35 13.42
C LEU A 178 -10.97 7.28 14.03
N SER A 179 -12.05 7.68 14.69
CA SER A 179 -13.05 6.75 15.22
C SER A 179 -13.74 5.96 14.10
N GLY A 180 -14.15 6.64 13.02
CA GLY A 180 -14.74 6.01 11.84
C GLY A 180 -13.76 5.04 11.15
N ALA A 181 -12.50 5.44 11.01
CA ALA A 181 -11.46 4.57 10.46
C ALA A 181 -11.26 3.30 11.32
N ARG A 182 -11.25 3.42 12.65
CA ARG A 182 -11.16 2.27 13.57
C ARG A 182 -12.37 1.35 13.50
N ALA A 183 -13.57 1.90 13.39
CA ALA A 183 -14.78 1.10 13.18
C ALA A 183 -14.68 0.29 11.87
N MET A 184 -14.18 0.91 10.81
CA MET A 184 -13.93 0.22 9.54
C MET A 184 -12.86 -0.86 9.67
N ILE A 185 -11.75 -0.61 10.39
CA ILE A 185 -10.75 -1.64 10.71
C ILE A 185 -11.43 -2.80 11.45
N GLY A 186 -12.30 -2.52 12.42
CA GLY A 186 -13.08 -3.54 13.15
C GLY A 186 -13.97 -4.43 12.26
N SER A 187 -14.39 -3.95 11.10
CA SER A 187 -15.26 -4.66 10.15
C SER A 187 -14.55 -5.20 8.90
N LEU A 188 -13.21 -5.05 8.79
CA LEU A 188 -12.48 -5.57 7.64
C LEU A 188 -12.75 -7.06 7.45
N ALA A 189 -13.14 -7.44 6.23
CA ALA A 189 -13.16 -8.83 5.83
C ALA A 189 -11.71 -9.31 5.69
N THR A 190 -11.35 -10.34 6.45
CA THR A 190 -10.03 -10.96 6.34
C THR A 190 -10.13 -12.22 5.50
N ARG A 191 -9.16 -12.46 4.66
CA ARG A 191 -9.07 -13.72 3.93
C ARG A 191 -8.88 -14.86 4.94
N GLY A 192 -9.76 -15.85 4.90
CA GLY A 192 -9.45 -17.15 5.49
C GLY A 192 -8.13 -17.66 4.90
N THR A 193 -7.35 -18.40 5.69
CA THR A 193 -6.13 -19.08 5.19
C THR A 193 -6.47 -19.77 3.88
N PRO A 194 -5.73 -19.53 2.77
CA PRO A 194 -5.97 -20.25 1.53
C PRO A 194 -5.95 -21.75 1.86
N ALA A 195 -7.04 -22.45 1.56
CA ALA A 195 -7.02 -23.90 1.63
C ALA A 195 -5.84 -24.34 0.78
N ALA A 196 -4.89 -25.07 1.36
CA ALA A 196 -3.79 -25.65 0.63
C ALA A 196 -4.41 -26.35 -0.58
N LEU A 197 -4.07 -25.90 -1.79
CA LEU A 197 -4.42 -26.62 -3.01
C LEU A 197 -3.81 -28.01 -2.85
N ALA A 198 -4.68 -28.97 -2.54
CA ALA A 198 -4.31 -30.38 -2.53
C ALA A 198 -3.79 -30.71 -3.92
N ALA A 199 -2.54 -31.17 -3.96
CA ALA A 199 -1.84 -31.63 -5.14
C ALA A 199 -2.55 -32.80 -5.82
#